data_063a301ffa47a3608e5223ea0f7b0b44
#
_entry.id   063a301ffa47a3608e5223ea0f7b0b44
#
_cell.length_a   1.000
_cell.length_b   1.000
_cell.length_c   1.000
_cell.angle_alpha   90.00
_cell.angle_beta   90.00
_cell.angle_gamma   90.00
#
_symmetry.space_group_name_H-M   'P 1'
#
loop_
_entity.id
_entity.type
_entity.pdbx_description
1 polymer ?
#
loop_
_entity_poly.entity_id
_entity_poly.type
_entity_poly.pdbx_seq_one_letter_code
_entity_poly.pdbx_strand_id
1 'polypeptide(L)'
;FRDEDLRADRQPEFTQIDIETSFMTEHDVQDMMEGLIKFLWKKGLGVDLPDFPRLPYAEAMGKYGSDKPDLRVKLEFTELTDVMKTVDFKVFRAAADMKDGRVVALRVPGGAKLSRKEIDDYTAFVAIYGAKGLAWIKVNDVTKLNDEGLQSPVVKFLTPDSLKAIIERSGAQNGDILFFGADRKKVVNDAIGALRAKIGHQHGAELGFFEKGFKPCWVVDFPCYEYDEENKRYVAAHHPFTSPKDDHWPLLDSDPSQVLAKAYDVAMNGWELGGGSVRIHRPELQAKQFATLGISE
;
A
#
# COMPACT_ATOMS: atom_id res chain seq x y z
N PHE A 1 10.13 -25.74 -2.73
CA PHE A 1 10.76 -25.29 -1.49
C PHE A 1 11.34 -23.88 -1.68
N ARG A 2 11.12 -22.98 -0.73
CA ARG A 2 11.73 -21.64 -0.70
C ARG A 2 12.27 -21.38 0.70
N ASP A 3 13.43 -20.72 0.77
CA ASP A 3 13.97 -20.21 2.03
C ASP A 3 13.29 -18.86 2.33
N GLU A 4 12.25 -18.90 3.12
CA GLU A 4 11.44 -17.74 3.49
C GLU A 4 11.12 -17.75 4.98
N ASP A 5 10.99 -16.54 5.56
CA ASP A 5 10.49 -16.39 6.91
C ASP A 5 9.04 -16.89 7.00
N LEU A 6 8.74 -17.66 8.02
CA LEU A 6 7.40 -18.16 8.30
C LEU A 6 6.46 -17.00 8.58
N ARG A 7 5.43 -16.87 7.78
CA ARG A 7 4.32 -15.91 7.93
C ARG A 7 3.00 -16.63 7.77
N ALA A 8 1.92 -15.97 8.08
CA ALA A 8 0.57 -16.56 7.93
C ALA A 8 0.26 -16.97 6.48
N ASP A 9 0.86 -16.30 5.49
CA ASP A 9 0.69 -16.52 4.04
C ASP A 9 1.94 -17.07 3.34
N ARG A 10 2.99 -17.47 4.09
CA ARG A 10 4.25 -17.99 3.53
C ARG A 10 4.67 -19.23 4.27
N GLN A 11 4.98 -20.28 3.51
CA GLN A 11 5.49 -21.54 4.00
C GLN A 11 6.68 -22.00 3.14
N PRO A 12 7.67 -22.69 3.72
CA PRO A 12 8.84 -23.14 2.99
C PRO A 12 8.53 -24.26 1.97
N GLU A 13 7.43 -24.98 2.20
CA GLU A 13 6.93 -26.02 1.30
C GLU A 13 5.47 -25.75 0.94
N PHE A 14 5.19 -25.67 -0.35
CA PHE A 14 3.84 -25.41 -0.87
C PHE A 14 3.68 -25.95 -2.28
N THR A 15 2.43 -26.12 -2.71
CA THR A 15 2.07 -26.53 -4.07
C THR A 15 1.54 -25.31 -4.84
N GLN A 16 2.01 -25.16 -6.08
CA GLN A 16 1.52 -24.13 -7.00
C GLN A 16 0.71 -24.76 -8.14
N ILE A 17 -0.25 -24.03 -8.65
CA ILE A 17 -0.77 -24.22 -10.00
C ILE A 17 0.05 -23.30 -10.89
N ASP A 18 0.91 -23.89 -11.71
CA ASP A 18 1.82 -23.14 -12.57
C ASP A 18 1.30 -23.18 -13.99
N ILE A 19 1.13 -22.02 -14.60
CA ILE A 19 0.53 -21.85 -15.93
C ILE A 19 1.44 -20.98 -16.78
N GLU A 20 1.94 -21.55 -17.86
CA GLU A 20 2.70 -20.83 -18.85
C GLU A 20 1.98 -20.83 -20.19
N THR A 21 1.88 -19.67 -20.80
CA THR A 21 1.17 -19.46 -22.07
C THR A 21 2.03 -18.66 -23.04
N SER A 22 1.70 -18.73 -24.33
CA SER A 22 2.31 -17.91 -25.37
C SER A 22 1.25 -17.16 -26.16
N PHE A 23 1.66 -16.02 -26.76
CA PHE A 23 0.79 -15.17 -27.57
C PHE A 23 -0.41 -14.56 -26.83
N MET A 24 -0.30 -14.42 -25.50
CA MET A 24 -1.29 -13.79 -24.63
C MET A 24 -0.72 -12.51 -24.00
N THR A 25 -1.58 -11.55 -23.79
CA THR A 25 -1.28 -10.34 -23.01
C THR A 25 -1.45 -10.62 -21.51
N GLU A 26 -0.94 -9.72 -20.67
CA GLU A 26 -1.20 -9.77 -19.23
C GLU A 26 -2.69 -9.76 -18.90
N HIS A 27 -3.51 -9.05 -19.68
CA HIS A 27 -4.96 -9.00 -19.49
C HIS A 27 -5.64 -10.33 -19.79
N ASP A 28 -5.23 -11.01 -20.90
CA ASP A 28 -5.78 -12.31 -21.27
C ASP A 28 -5.53 -13.35 -20.15
N VAL A 29 -4.33 -13.33 -19.55
CA VAL A 29 -3.99 -14.23 -18.45
C VAL A 29 -4.78 -13.88 -17.19
N GLN A 30 -4.90 -12.59 -16.85
CA GLN A 30 -5.70 -12.14 -15.71
C GLN A 30 -7.17 -12.59 -15.87
N ASP A 31 -7.79 -12.39 -17.04
CA ASP A 31 -9.18 -12.77 -17.30
C ASP A 31 -9.39 -14.29 -17.16
N MET A 32 -8.45 -15.07 -17.69
CA MET A 32 -8.47 -16.54 -17.57
C MET A 32 -8.36 -16.96 -16.09
N MET A 33 -7.43 -16.38 -15.34
CA MET A 33 -7.22 -16.71 -13.92
C MET A 33 -8.36 -16.22 -13.04
N GLU A 34 -8.96 -15.08 -13.34
CA GLU A 34 -10.17 -14.61 -12.67
C GLU A 34 -11.31 -15.60 -12.83
N GLY A 35 -11.50 -16.10 -14.06
CA GLY A 35 -12.48 -17.16 -14.36
C GLY A 35 -12.21 -18.43 -13.54
N LEU A 36 -10.97 -18.87 -13.45
CA LEU A 36 -10.57 -20.04 -12.65
C LEU A 36 -10.87 -19.81 -11.15
N ILE A 37 -10.49 -18.67 -10.58
CA ILE A 37 -10.73 -18.37 -9.16
C ILE A 37 -12.22 -18.29 -8.88
N LYS A 38 -13.02 -17.62 -9.71
CA LYS A 38 -14.49 -17.58 -9.60
C LYS A 38 -15.09 -18.99 -9.63
N PHE A 39 -14.64 -19.85 -10.55
CA PHE A 39 -15.09 -21.24 -10.64
C PHE A 39 -14.76 -22.04 -9.37
N LEU A 40 -13.53 -21.91 -8.83
CA LEU A 40 -13.10 -22.62 -7.63
C LEU A 40 -13.90 -22.20 -6.40
N TRP A 41 -14.15 -20.91 -6.20
CA TRP A 41 -14.98 -20.40 -5.09
C TRP A 41 -16.43 -20.88 -5.21
N LYS A 42 -16.99 -20.83 -6.43
CA LYS A 42 -18.35 -21.34 -6.66
C LYS A 42 -18.47 -22.84 -6.38
N LYS A 43 -17.52 -23.63 -6.85
CA LYS A 43 -17.55 -25.10 -6.68
C LYS A 43 -17.19 -25.54 -5.27
N GLY A 44 -16.19 -24.93 -4.65
CA GLY A 44 -15.71 -25.33 -3.33
C GLY A 44 -16.52 -24.77 -2.17
N LEU A 45 -17.00 -23.54 -2.30
CA LEU A 45 -17.64 -22.79 -1.20
C LEU A 45 -19.09 -22.39 -1.51
N GLY A 46 -19.58 -22.58 -2.74
CA GLY A 46 -20.89 -22.09 -3.15
C GLY A 46 -21.01 -20.57 -3.27
N VAL A 47 -19.87 -19.86 -3.28
CA VAL A 47 -19.82 -18.39 -3.29
C VAL A 47 -19.56 -17.86 -4.69
N ASP A 48 -20.38 -16.91 -5.12
CA ASP A 48 -20.15 -16.14 -6.32
C ASP A 48 -19.25 -14.93 -5.98
N LEU A 49 -18.06 -14.87 -6.57
CA LEU A 49 -17.15 -13.74 -6.42
C LEU A 49 -17.57 -12.58 -7.34
N PRO A 50 -17.40 -11.32 -6.91
CA PRO A 50 -17.56 -10.17 -7.79
C PRO A 50 -16.45 -10.14 -8.85
N ASP A 51 -16.54 -9.18 -9.79
CA ASP A 51 -15.44 -8.85 -10.68
C ASP A 51 -14.26 -8.29 -9.89
N PHE A 52 -13.04 -8.57 -10.35
CA PHE A 52 -11.81 -8.16 -9.68
C PHE A 52 -11.37 -6.79 -10.22
N PRO A 53 -11.47 -5.72 -9.42
CA PRO A 53 -10.94 -4.43 -9.86
C PRO A 53 -9.43 -4.53 -10.11
N ARG A 54 -8.96 -3.85 -11.17
CA ARG A 54 -7.53 -3.70 -11.45
C ARG A 54 -7.04 -2.42 -10.81
N LEU A 55 -6.14 -2.56 -9.86
CA LEU A 55 -5.61 -1.50 -9.04
C LEU A 55 -4.13 -1.28 -9.39
N PRO A 56 -3.75 -0.14 -9.95
CA PRO A 56 -2.34 0.16 -10.16
C PRO A 56 -1.55 0.09 -8.84
N TYR A 57 -0.34 -0.47 -8.88
CA TYR A 57 0.53 -0.57 -7.69
C TYR A 57 0.69 0.77 -6.96
N ALA A 58 0.89 1.85 -7.72
CA ALA A 58 1.03 3.19 -7.14
C ALA A 58 -0.24 3.62 -6.37
N GLU A 59 -1.42 3.24 -6.85
CA GLU A 59 -2.69 3.51 -6.17
C GLU A 59 -2.85 2.63 -4.93
N ALA A 60 -2.54 1.33 -5.02
CA ALA A 60 -2.59 0.40 -3.90
C ALA A 60 -1.70 0.88 -2.75
N MET A 61 -0.44 1.22 -3.06
CA MET A 61 0.50 1.77 -2.08
C MET A 61 0.11 3.17 -1.61
N GLY A 62 -0.47 3.97 -2.50
CA GLY A 62 -0.94 5.32 -2.20
C GLY A 62 -2.07 5.33 -1.18
N LYS A 63 -3.09 4.50 -1.39
CA LYS A 63 -4.31 4.47 -0.59
C LYS A 63 -4.27 3.55 0.61
N TYR A 64 -3.56 2.43 0.51
CA TYR A 64 -3.63 1.35 1.50
C TYR A 64 -2.29 1.00 2.13
N GLY A 65 -1.17 1.46 1.56
CA GLY A 65 0.18 1.13 2.02
C GLY A 65 0.56 -0.33 1.80
N SER A 66 -0.10 -1.03 0.87
CA SER A 66 0.11 -2.45 0.62
C SER A 66 -0.19 -2.79 -0.84
N ASP A 67 0.60 -3.69 -1.42
CA ASP A 67 0.38 -4.32 -2.72
C ASP A 67 -0.64 -5.47 -2.68
N LYS A 68 -1.11 -5.84 -1.50
CA LYS A 68 -2.17 -6.83 -1.27
C LYS A 68 -3.20 -6.30 -0.27
N PRO A 69 -3.93 -5.22 -0.62
CA PRO A 69 -4.81 -4.56 0.33
C PRO A 69 -6.02 -5.42 0.70
N ASP A 70 -6.40 -5.39 1.98
CA ASP A 70 -7.70 -5.91 2.39
C ASP A 70 -8.79 -4.88 2.06
N LEU A 71 -9.47 -5.09 0.94
CA LEU A 71 -10.54 -4.19 0.47
C LEU A 71 -11.84 -4.29 1.26
N ARG A 72 -11.93 -5.19 2.23
CA ARG A 72 -13.04 -5.21 3.20
C ARG A 72 -12.97 -4.04 4.17
N VAL A 73 -11.77 -3.55 4.46
CA VAL A 73 -11.53 -2.38 5.30
C VAL A 73 -11.69 -1.13 4.44
N LYS A 74 -12.71 -0.31 4.71
CA LYS A 74 -13.04 0.91 3.94
C LYS A 74 -12.35 2.15 4.50
N LEU A 75 -11.08 2.02 4.83
CA LEU A 75 -10.22 3.12 5.25
C LEU A 75 -9.15 3.34 4.18
N GLU A 76 -8.91 4.59 3.82
CA GLU A 76 -7.87 4.98 2.86
C GLU A 76 -6.95 6.03 3.50
N PHE A 77 -5.72 6.10 3.03
CA PHE A 77 -4.79 7.14 3.42
C PHE A 77 -5.16 8.47 2.78
N THR A 78 -4.99 9.53 3.54
CA THR A 78 -5.01 10.91 3.05
C THR A 78 -3.59 11.43 2.96
N GLU A 79 -3.16 11.79 1.75
CA GLU A 79 -1.82 12.35 1.51
C GLU A 79 -1.73 13.78 2.02
N LEU A 80 -0.72 14.06 2.84
CA LEU A 80 -0.54 15.37 3.51
C LEU A 80 0.91 15.90 3.43
N THR A 81 1.82 15.22 2.73
CA THR A 81 3.24 15.56 2.68
C THR A 81 3.47 17.03 2.30
N ASP A 82 2.74 17.54 1.30
CA ASP A 82 2.82 18.94 0.86
C ASP A 82 2.39 19.94 1.93
N VAL A 83 1.33 19.61 2.67
CA VAL A 83 0.79 20.44 3.77
C VAL A 83 1.79 20.54 4.92
N MET A 84 2.50 19.46 5.19
CA MET A 84 3.40 19.36 6.36
C MET A 84 4.75 20.07 6.19
N LYS A 85 5.07 20.58 5.00
CA LYS A 85 6.27 21.38 4.75
C LYS A 85 6.29 22.72 5.48
N THR A 86 5.14 23.21 5.88
CA THR A 86 4.99 24.57 6.47
C THR A 86 4.64 24.55 7.97
N VAL A 87 4.60 23.39 8.60
CA VAL A 87 4.25 23.27 10.02
C VAL A 87 5.46 23.34 10.93
N ASP A 88 5.25 23.72 12.20
CA ASP A 88 6.31 23.78 13.21
C ASP A 88 6.56 22.44 13.91
N PHE A 89 5.72 21.45 13.67
CA PHE A 89 5.93 20.11 14.22
C PHE A 89 7.08 19.42 13.50
N LYS A 90 8.24 19.41 14.15
CA LYS A 90 9.52 18.95 13.57
C LYS A 90 9.47 17.57 12.92
N VAL A 91 8.71 16.63 13.51
CA VAL A 91 8.59 15.26 12.99
C VAL A 91 7.93 15.26 11.61
N PHE A 92 6.81 15.98 11.45
CA PHE A 92 6.09 16.06 10.18
C PHE A 92 6.90 16.81 9.12
N ARG A 93 7.48 17.95 9.51
CA ARG A 93 8.29 18.75 8.61
C ARG A 93 9.52 17.98 8.13
N ALA A 94 10.24 17.33 9.04
CA ALA A 94 11.41 16.55 8.67
C ALA A 94 11.05 15.41 7.68
N ALA A 95 9.95 14.71 7.89
CA ALA A 95 9.47 13.69 6.96
C ALA A 95 9.08 14.31 5.61
N ALA A 96 8.38 15.45 5.62
CA ALA A 96 7.95 16.15 4.39
C ALA A 96 9.12 16.72 3.57
N ASP A 97 10.25 17.03 4.20
CA ASP A 97 11.45 17.56 3.55
C ASP A 97 12.39 16.44 3.02
N MET A 98 12.20 15.18 3.40
CA MET A 98 12.97 14.05 2.86
C MET A 98 12.60 13.80 1.39
N LYS A 99 13.58 13.41 0.58
CA LYS A 99 13.37 13.08 -0.84
C LYS A 99 12.37 11.91 -1.01
N ASP A 100 12.45 10.91 -0.15
CA ASP A 100 11.60 9.72 -0.10
C ASP A 100 10.62 9.75 1.09
N GLY A 101 10.41 10.92 1.67
CA GLY A 101 9.55 11.09 2.82
C GLY A 101 8.07 11.14 2.45
N ARG A 102 7.23 10.76 3.43
CA ARG A 102 5.79 10.76 3.28
C ARG A 102 5.10 11.11 4.59
N VAL A 103 4.05 11.91 4.53
CA VAL A 103 3.16 12.14 5.65
C VAL A 103 1.73 11.85 5.21
N VAL A 104 1.07 10.92 5.90
CA VAL A 104 -0.32 10.55 5.64
C VAL A 104 -1.15 10.62 6.90
N ALA A 105 -2.45 10.84 6.74
CA ALA A 105 -3.46 10.60 7.76
C ALA A 105 -4.28 9.36 7.42
N LEU A 106 -4.58 8.55 8.44
CA LEU A 106 -5.58 7.48 8.40
C LEU A 106 -6.77 7.93 9.25
N ARG A 107 -7.88 8.25 8.60
CA ARG A 107 -9.15 8.58 9.26
C ARG A 107 -9.83 7.31 9.73
N VAL A 108 -10.25 7.28 10.99
CA VAL A 108 -11.06 6.22 11.57
C VAL A 108 -12.41 6.82 12.01
N PRO A 109 -13.48 6.61 11.22
CA PRO A 109 -14.82 7.10 11.56
C PRO A 109 -15.29 6.60 12.93
N GLY A 110 -15.80 7.49 13.77
CA GLY A 110 -16.26 7.16 15.12
C GLY A 110 -15.17 6.78 16.11
N GLY A 111 -13.88 6.88 15.73
CA GLY A 111 -12.74 6.43 16.52
C GLY A 111 -12.33 7.35 17.67
N ALA A 112 -12.97 8.53 17.85
CA ALA A 112 -12.67 9.38 19.01
C ALA A 112 -12.96 8.69 20.35
N LYS A 113 -13.81 7.65 20.35
CA LYS A 113 -14.10 6.82 21.52
C LYS A 113 -12.95 5.88 21.95
N LEU A 114 -11.96 5.67 21.10
CA LEU A 114 -10.82 4.83 21.44
C LEU A 114 -10.14 5.36 22.72
N SER A 115 -9.88 4.44 23.65
CA SER A 115 -9.22 4.76 24.90
C SER A 115 -7.75 5.15 24.68
N ARG A 116 -7.15 5.81 25.68
CA ARG A 116 -5.73 6.12 25.67
C ARG A 116 -4.87 4.87 25.55
N LYS A 117 -5.28 3.80 26.24
CA LYS A 117 -4.58 2.51 26.20
C LYS A 117 -4.56 1.93 24.79
N GLU A 118 -5.69 1.92 24.07
CA GLU A 118 -5.75 1.43 22.70
C GLU A 118 -4.83 2.22 21.76
N ILE A 119 -4.79 3.55 21.92
CA ILE A 119 -3.90 4.42 21.14
C ILE A 119 -2.42 4.12 21.47
N ASP A 120 -2.09 3.88 22.72
CA ASP A 120 -0.74 3.53 23.16
C ASP A 120 -0.36 2.11 22.64
N ASP A 121 -1.29 1.16 22.62
CA ASP A 121 -1.12 -0.18 22.03
C ASP A 121 -0.89 -0.08 20.51
N TYR A 122 -1.60 0.81 19.79
CA TYR A 122 -1.34 1.07 18.38
C TYR A 122 0.02 1.72 18.13
N THR A 123 0.46 2.59 19.02
CA THR A 123 1.80 3.18 18.95
C THR A 123 2.89 2.11 19.08
N ALA A 124 2.73 1.19 20.02
CA ALA A 124 3.64 0.04 20.15
C ALA A 124 3.59 -0.89 18.94
N PHE A 125 2.39 -1.08 18.35
CA PHE A 125 2.22 -1.92 17.18
C PHE A 125 2.91 -1.36 15.93
N VAL A 126 2.77 -0.06 15.63
CA VAL A 126 3.42 0.54 14.45
C VAL A 126 4.94 0.60 14.60
N ALA A 127 5.47 0.58 15.82
CA ALA A 127 6.90 0.53 16.07
C ALA A 127 7.56 -0.76 15.55
N ILE A 128 6.82 -1.88 15.47
CA ILE A 128 7.28 -3.14 14.89
C ILE A 128 7.68 -2.95 13.42
N TYR A 129 7.04 -2.02 12.72
CA TYR A 129 7.29 -1.67 11.32
C TYR A 129 8.28 -0.50 11.15
N GLY A 130 8.97 -0.11 12.23
CA GLY A 130 9.99 0.93 12.19
C GLY A 130 9.49 2.36 12.42
N ALA A 131 8.19 2.56 12.66
CA ALA A 131 7.67 3.89 12.99
C ALA A 131 8.14 4.33 14.38
N LYS A 132 8.64 5.57 14.50
CA LYS A 132 9.17 6.13 15.75
C LYS A 132 8.10 6.64 16.71
N GLY A 133 6.85 6.68 16.27
CA GLY A 133 5.70 7.13 17.02
C GLY A 133 4.44 7.15 16.16
N LEU A 134 3.30 7.42 16.80
CA LEU A 134 2.00 7.51 16.15
C LEU A 134 1.31 8.78 16.68
N ALA A 135 1.39 9.86 15.91
CA ALA A 135 0.63 11.06 16.20
C ALA A 135 -0.85 10.82 15.87
N TRP A 136 -1.73 11.49 16.61
CA TRP A 136 -3.17 11.35 16.42
C TRP A 136 -3.89 12.66 16.74
N ILE A 137 -5.08 12.84 16.15
CA ILE A 137 -6.02 13.93 16.45
C ILE A 137 -7.42 13.35 16.61
N LYS A 138 -8.05 13.52 17.78
CA LYS A 138 -9.49 13.28 17.96
C LYS A 138 -10.26 14.50 17.55
N VAL A 139 -11.29 14.32 16.75
CA VAL A 139 -12.11 15.40 16.20
C VAL A 139 -13.40 15.50 17.02
N ASN A 140 -13.47 16.48 17.89
CA ASN A 140 -14.65 16.74 18.71
C ASN A 140 -15.61 17.71 17.99
N ASP A 141 -15.06 18.75 17.34
CA ASP A 141 -15.83 19.75 16.59
C ASP A 141 -15.01 20.27 15.40
N VAL A 142 -15.38 19.87 14.18
CA VAL A 142 -14.68 20.26 12.94
C VAL A 142 -14.78 21.78 12.64
N THR A 143 -15.71 22.48 13.25
CA THR A 143 -15.86 23.93 13.05
C THR A 143 -14.85 24.72 13.86
N LYS A 144 -14.22 24.11 14.86
CA LYS A 144 -13.22 24.72 15.74
C LYS A 144 -11.83 24.12 15.47
N LEU A 145 -11.05 24.81 14.64
CA LEU A 145 -9.68 24.36 14.27
C LEU A 145 -8.65 24.78 15.33
N ASN A 146 -8.87 24.37 16.57
CA ASN A 146 -8.02 24.65 17.73
C ASN A 146 -8.16 23.53 18.79
N ASP A 147 -7.52 23.69 19.95
CA ASP A 147 -7.52 22.69 21.03
C ASP A 147 -8.93 22.42 21.62
N GLU A 148 -9.93 23.30 21.40
CA GLU A 148 -11.31 23.03 21.83
C GLU A 148 -12.01 22.01 20.94
N GLY A 149 -11.79 22.10 19.61
CA GLY A 149 -12.41 21.21 18.63
C GLY A 149 -11.57 19.99 18.27
N LEU A 150 -10.24 20.09 18.40
CA LEU A 150 -9.29 19.08 17.99
C LEU A 150 -8.37 18.67 19.15
N GLN A 151 -8.69 17.56 19.78
CA GLN A 151 -7.92 17.07 20.92
C GLN A 151 -6.66 16.32 20.47
N SER A 152 -5.49 16.92 20.69
CA SER A 152 -4.20 16.28 20.43
C SER A 152 -3.02 17.10 20.98
N PRO A 153 -1.93 16.44 21.40
CA PRO A 153 -0.68 17.13 21.74
C PRO A 153 -0.03 17.88 20.59
N VAL A 154 -0.35 17.53 19.33
CA VAL A 154 0.32 18.08 18.15
C VAL A 154 -0.40 19.31 17.57
N VAL A 155 -1.66 19.54 17.89
CA VAL A 155 -2.47 20.66 17.34
C VAL A 155 -1.77 22.02 17.51
N LYS A 156 -1.18 22.29 18.66
CA LYS A 156 -0.47 23.54 18.94
C LYS A 156 0.74 23.84 18.04
N PHE A 157 1.23 22.85 17.29
CA PHE A 157 2.34 22.99 16.36
C PHE A 157 1.87 23.06 14.89
N LEU A 158 0.57 22.97 14.66
CA LEU A 158 -0.05 23.02 13.34
C LEU A 158 -0.64 24.40 13.11
N THR A 159 -0.51 24.90 11.88
CA THR A 159 -1.11 26.18 11.50
C THR A 159 -2.60 26.03 11.23
N PRO A 160 -3.42 27.10 11.34
CA PRO A 160 -4.85 27.05 10.98
C PRO A 160 -5.09 26.51 9.56
N ASP A 161 -4.24 26.90 8.60
CA ASP A 161 -4.35 26.42 7.21
C ASP A 161 -4.04 24.92 7.10
N SER A 162 -3.03 24.43 7.83
CA SER A 162 -2.72 22.99 7.83
C SER A 162 -3.82 22.19 8.53
N LEU A 163 -4.39 22.67 9.63
CA LEU A 163 -5.52 22.02 10.30
C LEU A 163 -6.74 21.97 9.38
N LYS A 164 -7.04 23.08 8.68
CA LYS A 164 -8.10 23.12 7.68
C LYS A 164 -7.87 22.09 6.57
N ALA A 165 -6.68 22.06 5.99
CA ALA A 165 -6.32 21.11 4.94
C ALA A 165 -6.41 19.64 5.41
N ILE A 166 -6.00 19.34 6.65
CA ILE A 166 -6.12 18.00 7.25
C ILE A 166 -7.59 17.58 7.30
N ILE A 167 -8.47 18.42 7.86
CA ILE A 167 -9.89 18.13 8.01
C ILE A 167 -10.58 17.99 6.64
N GLU A 168 -10.35 18.93 5.73
CA GLU A 168 -10.97 18.93 4.39
C GLU A 168 -10.52 17.73 3.55
N ARG A 169 -9.21 17.46 3.47
CA ARG A 169 -8.68 16.35 2.66
C ARG A 169 -9.05 14.98 3.22
N SER A 170 -9.02 14.80 4.54
CA SER A 170 -9.41 13.56 5.18
C SER A 170 -10.92 13.33 5.22
N GLY A 171 -11.72 14.38 5.01
CA GLY A 171 -13.16 14.34 5.19
C GLY A 171 -13.57 14.01 6.63
N ALA A 172 -12.71 14.34 7.62
CA ALA A 172 -12.97 14.04 9.02
C ALA A 172 -14.23 14.74 9.54
N GLN A 173 -14.94 14.06 10.42
CA GLN A 173 -16.18 14.49 11.03
C GLN A 173 -16.08 14.43 12.55
N ASN A 174 -17.04 15.04 13.21
CA ASN A 174 -17.14 14.97 14.67
C ASN A 174 -17.24 13.51 15.13
N GLY A 175 -16.43 13.14 16.11
CA GLY A 175 -16.34 11.78 16.62
C GLY A 175 -15.29 10.90 15.96
N ASP A 176 -14.56 11.38 14.94
CA ASP A 176 -13.49 10.65 14.29
C ASP A 176 -12.15 10.78 15.03
N ILE A 177 -11.23 9.86 14.74
CA ILE A 177 -9.81 10.01 15.05
C ILE A 177 -8.99 9.93 13.76
N LEU A 178 -7.96 10.75 13.67
CA LEU A 178 -6.95 10.73 12.62
C LEU A 178 -5.64 10.20 13.23
N PHE A 179 -5.06 9.16 12.66
CA PHE A 179 -3.71 8.70 12.95
C PHE A 179 -2.75 9.16 11.85
N PHE A 180 -1.53 9.54 12.21
CA PHE A 180 -0.56 10.06 11.25
C PHE A 180 0.68 9.19 11.16
N GLY A 181 1.08 8.86 9.94
CA GLY A 181 2.39 8.31 9.62
C GLY A 181 3.28 9.40 9.03
N ALA A 182 4.50 9.53 9.53
CA ALA A 182 5.46 10.53 9.07
C ALA A 182 6.90 9.99 9.19
N ASP A 183 7.46 9.52 8.09
CA ASP A 183 8.81 8.98 7.96
C ASP A 183 9.13 8.76 6.47
N ARG A 184 10.13 7.95 6.14
CA ARG A 184 10.35 7.43 4.79
C ARG A 184 9.10 6.69 4.29
N LYS A 185 8.82 6.82 3.00
CA LYS A 185 7.62 6.26 2.35
C LYS A 185 7.40 4.78 2.69
N LYS A 186 8.48 3.96 2.68
CA LYS A 186 8.40 2.54 3.03
C LYS A 186 7.89 2.33 4.46
N VAL A 187 8.48 3.01 5.44
CA VAL A 187 8.08 2.90 6.86
C VAL A 187 6.63 3.33 7.06
N VAL A 188 6.22 4.44 6.43
CA VAL A 188 4.84 4.94 6.52
C VAL A 188 3.86 3.92 5.92
N ASN A 189 4.17 3.38 4.74
CA ASN A 189 3.30 2.39 4.10
C ASN A 189 3.17 1.13 4.95
N ASP A 190 4.28 0.56 5.40
CA ASP A 190 4.29 -0.67 6.20
C ASP A 190 3.55 -0.46 7.53
N ALA A 191 3.86 0.61 8.26
CA ALA A 191 3.32 0.87 9.59
C ALA A 191 1.82 1.25 9.56
N ILE A 192 1.44 2.22 8.72
CA ILE A 192 0.05 2.70 8.67
C ILE A 192 -0.83 1.73 7.87
N GLY A 193 -0.28 1.00 6.88
CA GLY A 193 -0.97 -0.08 6.19
C GLY A 193 -1.34 -1.23 7.13
N ALA A 194 -0.40 -1.67 7.96
CA ALA A 194 -0.65 -2.67 9.00
C ALA A 194 -1.65 -2.16 10.05
N LEU A 195 -1.52 -0.90 10.49
CA LEU A 195 -2.46 -0.28 11.43
C LEU A 195 -3.88 -0.21 10.85
N ARG A 196 -4.01 0.19 9.57
CA ARG A 196 -5.28 0.20 8.84
C ARG A 196 -5.98 -1.17 8.90
N ALA A 197 -5.27 -2.22 8.55
CA ALA A 197 -5.80 -3.59 8.60
C ALA A 197 -6.19 -3.98 10.04
N LYS A 198 -5.31 -3.73 11.02
CA LYS A 198 -5.56 -4.03 12.44
C LYS A 198 -6.82 -3.34 12.96
N ILE A 199 -6.95 -2.03 12.76
CA ILE A 199 -8.13 -1.26 13.17
C ILE A 199 -9.38 -1.76 12.43
N GLY A 200 -9.25 -2.05 11.13
CA GLY A 200 -10.33 -2.60 10.32
C GLY A 200 -10.91 -3.88 10.88
N HIS A 201 -10.05 -4.81 11.25
CA HIS A 201 -10.47 -6.09 11.85
C HIS A 201 -10.97 -5.98 13.28
N GLN A 202 -10.44 -5.04 14.08
CA GLN A 202 -10.84 -4.88 15.48
C GLN A 202 -12.15 -4.11 15.65
N HIS A 203 -12.33 -3.03 14.90
CA HIS A 203 -13.42 -2.06 15.12
C HIS A 203 -14.32 -1.87 13.89
N GLY A 204 -13.87 -2.31 12.71
CA GLY A 204 -14.54 -1.96 11.46
C GLY A 204 -15.98 -2.45 11.36
N ALA A 205 -16.29 -3.63 11.91
CA ALA A 205 -17.65 -4.18 11.91
C ALA A 205 -18.58 -3.36 12.82
N GLU A 206 -18.09 -2.93 13.99
CA GLU A 206 -18.86 -2.11 14.94
C GLU A 206 -19.04 -0.68 14.43
N LEU A 207 -18.00 -0.11 13.82
CA LEU A 207 -17.97 1.27 13.36
C LEU A 207 -18.44 1.45 11.91
N GLY A 208 -18.80 0.36 11.22
CA GLY A 208 -19.44 0.42 9.89
C GLY A 208 -18.49 0.59 8.71
N PHE A 209 -17.18 0.41 8.88
CA PHE A 209 -16.20 0.51 7.79
C PHE A 209 -15.52 -0.83 7.43
N PHE A 210 -16.12 -1.96 7.80
CA PHE A 210 -15.68 -3.29 7.39
C PHE A 210 -16.80 -4.06 6.69
N GLU A 211 -16.54 -4.56 5.49
CA GLU A 211 -17.44 -5.42 4.74
C GLU A 211 -17.07 -6.89 4.90
N LYS A 212 -18.05 -7.76 5.11
CA LYS A 212 -17.84 -9.20 5.15
C LYS A 212 -17.70 -9.79 3.74
N GLY A 213 -17.18 -11.00 3.65
CA GLY A 213 -17.08 -11.76 2.40
C GLY A 213 -15.70 -11.70 1.77
N PHE A 214 -15.65 -11.97 0.47
CA PHE A 214 -14.42 -12.01 -0.31
C PHE A 214 -14.35 -10.78 -1.21
N LYS A 215 -13.25 -10.04 -1.13
CA LYS A 215 -12.99 -8.81 -1.91
C LYS A 215 -11.67 -8.98 -2.67
N PRO A 216 -11.71 -9.67 -3.82
CA PRO A 216 -10.53 -9.84 -4.66
C PRO A 216 -10.18 -8.55 -5.41
N CYS A 217 -8.91 -8.40 -5.78
CA CYS A 217 -8.44 -7.40 -6.71
C CYS A 217 -7.19 -7.89 -7.44
N TRP A 218 -6.96 -7.38 -8.63
CA TRP A 218 -5.67 -7.40 -9.29
C TRP A 218 -4.87 -6.18 -8.87
N VAL A 219 -3.60 -6.37 -8.56
CA VAL A 219 -2.63 -5.30 -8.47
C VAL A 219 -1.76 -5.39 -9.70
N VAL A 220 -1.65 -4.28 -10.43
CA VAL A 220 -1.00 -4.22 -11.75
C VAL A 220 -0.01 -3.06 -11.78
N ASP A 221 0.74 -2.95 -12.87
CA ASP A 221 1.64 -1.81 -13.10
C ASP A 221 2.69 -1.66 -11.99
N PHE A 222 3.26 -2.78 -11.58
CA PHE A 222 4.37 -2.79 -10.63
C PHE A 222 5.61 -2.06 -11.19
N PRO A 223 6.45 -1.47 -10.35
CA PRO A 223 7.76 -1.00 -10.81
C PRO A 223 8.60 -2.18 -11.32
N CYS A 224 9.34 -1.96 -12.40
CA CYS A 224 10.31 -2.95 -12.90
C CYS A 224 11.50 -3.11 -11.97
N TYR A 225 11.89 -2.01 -11.36
CA TYR A 225 13.12 -1.91 -10.56
C TYR A 225 12.86 -1.27 -9.22
N GLU A 226 13.64 -1.72 -8.24
CA GLU A 226 13.85 -1.04 -6.97
C GLU A 226 15.30 -0.57 -6.88
N TYR A 227 15.53 0.58 -6.23
CA TYR A 227 16.88 1.06 -6.01
C TYR A 227 17.39 0.56 -4.67
N ASP A 228 18.46 -0.22 -4.72
CA ASP A 228 19.19 -0.71 -3.55
C ASP A 228 20.15 0.41 -3.10
N GLU A 229 19.78 1.11 -2.03
CA GLU A 229 20.58 2.22 -1.47
C GLU A 229 21.93 1.74 -0.89
N GLU A 230 22.00 0.51 -0.41
CA GLU A 230 23.23 -0.04 0.17
C GLU A 230 24.26 -0.34 -0.91
N ASN A 231 23.83 -1.03 -1.97
CA ASN A 231 24.69 -1.41 -3.09
C ASN A 231 24.70 -0.38 -4.22
N LYS A 232 23.92 0.71 -4.11
CA LYS A 232 23.82 1.83 -5.07
C LYS A 232 23.54 1.36 -6.50
N ARG A 233 22.62 0.41 -6.66
CA ARG A 233 22.24 -0.15 -7.95
C ARG A 233 20.76 -0.43 -8.03
N TYR A 234 20.24 -0.58 -9.24
CA TYR A 234 18.91 -1.12 -9.44
C TYR A 234 18.91 -2.64 -9.27
N VAL A 235 17.85 -3.16 -8.67
CA VAL A 235 17.52 -4.58 -8.59
C VAL A 235 16.16 -4.81 -9.22
N ALA A 236 15.91 -6.00 -9.77
CA ALA A 236 14.60 -6.33 -10.30
C ALA A 236 13.60 -6.44 -9.15
N ALA A 237 12.46 -5.74 -9.27
CA ALA A 237 11.41 -5.80 -8.25
C ALA A 237 10.78 -7.19 -8.15
N HIS A 238 10.66 -7.93 -9.26
CA HIS A 238 10.14 -9.29 -9.32
C HIS A 238 11.20 -10.27 -9.84
N HIS A 239 11.49 -10.21 -11.13
CA HIS A 239 12.41 -11.14 -11.79
C HIS A 239 13.14 -10.46 -12.94
N PRO A 240 14.45 -10.77 -13.18
CA PRO A 240 15.22 -10.17 -14.28
C PRO A 240 14.67 -10.40 -15.68
N PHE A 241 13.76 -11.35 -15.85
CA PHE A 241 13.11 -11.65 -17.14
C PHE A 241 11.71 -11.04 -17.27
N THR A 242 11.24 -10.29 -16.28
CA THR A 242 9.95 -9.59 -16.37
C THR A 242 10.02 -8.48 -17.41
N SER A 243 9.07 -8.47 -18.33
CA SER A 243 9.02 -7.47 -19.41
C SER A 243 8.57 -6.11 -18.88
N PRO A 244 9.30 -5.03 -19.19
CA PRO A 244 8.76 -3.68 -19.07
C PRO A 244 7.51 -3.49 -19.95
N LYS A 245 6.68 -2.50 -19.63
CA LYS A 245 5.62 -2.05 -20.56
C LYS A 245 6.24 -1.53 -21.84
N ASP A 246 5.55 -1.72 -23.00
CA ASP A 246 6.12 -1.45 -24.31
C ASP A 246 6.45 0.03 -24.52
N ASP A 247 5.63 0.92 -24.00
CA ASP A 247 5.83 2.38 -24.05
C ASP A 247 6.88 2.88 -23.05
N HIS A 248 7.32 2.04 -22.08
CA HIS A 248 8.36 2.38 -21.11
C HIS A 248 9.78 1.95 -21.53
N TRP A 249 9.95 1.28 -22.67
CA TRP A 249 11.29 0.87 -23.13
C TRP A 249 12.30 2.01 -23.27
N PRO A 250 11.92 3.21 -23.77
CA PRO A 250 12.84 4.35 -23.81
C PRO A 250 13.31 4.82 -22.43
N LEU A 251 12.53 4.58 -21.37
CA LEU A 251 12.89 4.98 -20.02
C LEU A 251 14.02 4.14 -19.43
N LEU A 252 14.29 2.94 -19.96
CA LEU A 252 15.44 2.12 -19.54
C LEU A 252 16.77 2.85 -19.69
N ASP A 253 16.88 3.70 -20.70
CA ASP A 253 18.11 4.45 -20.98
C ASP A 253 18.15 5.81 -20.25
N SER A 254 17.01 6.34 -19.78
CA SER A 254 16.92 7.69 -19.22
C SER A 254 16.62 7.72 -17.72
N ASP A 255 15.62 6.98 -17.29
CA ASP A 255 15.20 6.90 -15.88
C ASP A 255 14.57 5.53 -15.56
N PRO A 256 15.37 4.51 -15.21
CA PRO A 256 14.87 3.19 -14.87
C PRO A 256 13.86 3.19 -13.72
N SER A 257 13.89 4.20 -12.83
CA SER A 257 12.96 4.28 -11.69
C SER A 257 11.50 4.48 -12.09
N GLN A 258 11.24 4.94 -13.31
CA GLN A 258 9.89 5.17 -13.84
C GLN A 258 9.37 3.99 -14.68
N VAL A 259 10.18 2.97 -14.88
CA VAL A 259 9.81 1.83 -15.71
C VAL A 259 8.83 0.93 -14.98
N LEU A 260 7.64 0.74 -15.56
CA LEU A 260 6.63 -0.19 -15.07
C LEU A 260 6.73 -1.53 -15.79
N ALA A 261 6.45 -2.58 -15.04
CA ALA A 261 6.48 -3.96 -15.51
C ALA A 261 5.11 -4.44 -16.01
N LYS A 262 5.11 -5.40 -16.92
CA LYS A 262 3.95 -6.24 -17.24
C LYS A 262 3.84 -7.37 -16.20
N ALA A 263 3.77 -6.98 -14.91
CA ALA A 263 3.60 -7.85 -13.77
C ALA A 263 2.27 -7.57 -13.07
N TYR A 264 1.71 -8.59 -12.46
CA TYR A 264 0.41 -8.51 -11.82
C TYR A 264 0.31 -9.56 -10.71
N ASP A 265 -0.35 -9.18 -9.61
CA ASP A 265 -0.70 -10.08 -8.52
C ASP A 265 -2.21 -10.06 -8.31
N VAL A 266 -2.76 -11.20 -7.91
CA VAL A 266 -4.13 -11.30 -7.43
C VAL A 266 -4.13 -11.37 -5.92
N ALA A 267 -4.79 -10.41 -5.29
CA ALA A 267 -4.94 -10.33 -3.85
C ALA A 267 -6.41 -10.50 -3.46
N MET A 268 -6.64 -11.10 -2.29
CA MET A 268 -7.98 -11.24 -1.70
C MET A 268 -7.90 -11.11 -0.20
N ASN A 269 -8.65 -10.15 0.36
CA ASN A 269 -8.76 -9.99 1.81
C ASN A 269 -7.41 -9.79 2.54
N GLY A 270 -6.46 -9.15 1.89
CA GLY A 270 -5.13 -8.91 2.45
C GLY A 270 -4.10 -10.03 2.19
N TRP A 271 -4.46 -11.05 1.42
CA TRP A 271 -3.59 -12.16 1.06
C TRP A 271 -3.30 -12.18 -0.43
N GLU A 272 -2.08 -12.47 -0.81
CA GLU A 272 -1.69 -12.75 -2.18
C GLU A 272 -2.08 -14.20 -2.50
N LEU A 273 -2.93 -14.40 -3.49
CA LEU A 273 -3.32 -15.73 -3.98
C LEU A 273 -2.38 -16.25 -5.05
N GLY A 274 -1.76 -15.37 -5.79
CA GLY A 274 -0.83 -15.68 -6.85
C GLY A 274 -0.46 -14.45 -7.65
N GLY A 275 0.46 -14.59 -8.58
CA GLY A 275 0.91 -13.51 -9.42
C GLY A 275 1.57 -14.04 -10.69
N GLY A 276 1.90 -13.13 -11.59
CA GLY A 276 2.54 -13.48 -12.83
C GLY A 276 3.12 -12.28 -13.58
N SER A 277 3.75 -12.56 -14.69
CA SER A 277 4.28 -11.51 -15.55
C SER A 277 4.46 -11.99 -16.99
N VAL A 278 4.42 -11.06 -17.92
CA VAL A 278 4.91 -11.31 -19.27
C VAL A 278 6.44 -11.32 -19.23
N ARG A 279 7.04 -12.34 -19.82
CA ARG A 279 8.51 -12.47 -19.90
C ARG A 279 9.06 -11.76 -21.13
N ILE A 280 10.28 -11.25 -21.02
CA ILE A 280 11.02 -10.71 -22.15
C ILE A 280 11.33 -11.87 -23.12
N HIS A 281 11.01 -11.66 -24.39
CA HIS A 281 11.28 -12.61 -25.48
C HIS A 281 12.18 -12.02 -26.56
N ARG A 282 12.60 -10.76 -26.41
CA ARG A 282 13.49 -10.05 -27.35
C ARG A 282 14.89 -9.97 -26.77
N PRO A 283 15.91 -10.57 -27.44
CA PRO A 283 17.28 -10.57 -26.91
C PRO A 283 17.86 -9.19 -26.64
N GLU A 284 17.57 -8.21 -27.51
CA GLU A 284 18.05 -6.84 -27.37
C GLU A 284 17.46 -6.15 -26.13
N LEU A 285 16.22 -6.44 -25.77
CA LEU A 285 15.59 -5.91 -24.55
C LEU A 285 16.16 -6.61 -23.30
N GLN A 286 16.37 -7.92 -23.38
CA GLN A 286 16.97 -8.65 -22.28
C GLN A 286 18.39 -8.17 -21.97
N ALA A 287 19.18 -7.88 -23.01
CA ALA A 287 20.53 -7.33 -22.83
C ALA A 287 20.48 -5.93 -22.14
N LYS A 288 19.56 -5.06 -22.54
CA LYS A 288 19.34 -3.77 -21.85
C LYS A 288 18.95 -3.95 -20.39
N GLN A 289 18.03 -4.86 -20.11
CA GLN A 289 17.58 -5.16 -18.74
C GLN A 289 18.76 -5.63 -17.89
N PHE A 290 19.58 -6.55 -18.39
CA PHE A 290 20.75 -7.02 -17.69
C PHE A 290 21.78 -5.91 -17.44
N ALA A 291 22.01 -5.05 -18.42
CA ALA A 291 22.89 -3.89 -18.24
C ALA A 291 22.39 -2.95 -17.14
N THR A 292 21.07 -2.66 -17.08
CA THR A 292 20.44 -1.84 -16.02
C THR A 292 20.62 -2.46 -14.64
N LEU A 293 20.56 -3.79 -14.54
CA LEU A 293 20.74 -4.54 -13.29
C LEU A 293 22.22 -4.79 -12.93
N GLY A 294 23.16 -4.41 -13.80
CA GLY A 294 24.60 -4.70 -13.61
C GLY A 294 24.93 -6.18 -13.71
N ILE A 295 24.14 -6.96 -14.45
CA ILE A 295 24.39 -8.37 -14.74
C ILE A 295 25.24 -8.45 -16.03
N SER A 296 26.45 -9.01 -15.91
CA SER A 296 27.30 -9.26 -17.07
C SER A 296 26.85 -10.52 -17.82
N GLU A 297 27.15 -10.57 -19.12
CA GLU A 297 26.99 -11.78 -19.93
C GLU A 297 27.83 -12.94 -19.42
#